data_fd69784b803783c8baa95f09661efd08
#
_entry.id   fd69784b803783c8baa95f09661efd08
#
_cell.length_a   1.000
_cell.length_b   1.000
_cell.length_c   1.000
_cell.angle_alpha   90.00
_cell.angle_beta   90.00
_cell.angle_gamma   90.00
#
_symmetry.space_group_name_H-M   'P 1'
#
loop_
_entity.id
_entity.type
_entity.pdbx_description
1 polymer ?
#
loop_
_entity_poly.entity_id
_entity_poly.type
_entity_poly.pdbx_seq_one_letter_code
_entity_poly.pdbx_strand_id
1 'polypeptide(L)'
;QALGLKKGEDILELGKNEYVYKSKGMNVFFGIKDKQMYATNDELLYKNIEKAADKSIKDAPYASEMKGKNVFMAINAEAILELPVVKMLIGFGGEKFRTGSEMLSKVSYLSVSSEGETSEIDLCLKDKDVNALKLIVDFGKQFTGM
;
A
#
# COMPACT_ATOMS: atom_id res chain seq x y z
N GLN A 1 -7.21 22.15 18.96
CA GLN A 1 -8.29 21.80 17.99
C GLN A 1 -7.87 22.20 16.56
N ALA A 2 -6.79 21.60 16.05
CA ALA A 2 -6.21 22.00 14.76
C ALA A 2 -7.09 21.67 13.54
N LEU A 3 -8.11 20.80 13.67
CA LEU A 3 -8.93 20.35 12.53
C LEU A 3 -10.42 20.73 12.67
N GLY A 4 -10.82 21.52 13.69
CA GLY A 4 -12.22 21.90 13.90
C GLY A 4 -13.17 20.73 14.22
N LEU A 5 -12.65 19.54 14.51
CA LEU A 5 -13.44 18.34 14.80
C LEU A 5 -14.05 18.42 16.20
N LYS A 6 -15.32 18.02 16.32
CA LYS A 6 -16.04 18.02 17.58
C LYS A 6 -16.17 16.59 18.12
N LYS A 7 -15.65 16.36 19.33
CA LYS A 7 -15.87 15.09 20.04
C LYS A 7 -17.37 14.95 20.37
N GLY A 8 -17.92 13.79 20.05
CA GLY A 8 -19.35 13.49 20.26
C GLY A 8 -20.25 13.78 19.05
N GLU A 9 -19.80 14.61 18.08
CA GLU A 9 -20.50 14.85 16.82
C GLU A 9 -19.76 14.15 15.65
N ASP A 10 -18.52 14.58 15.39
CA ASP A 10 -17.72 14.04 14.29
C ASP A 10 -16.91 12.81 14.70
N ILE A 11 -16.50 12.74 15.98
CA ILE A 11 -15.71 11.63 16.53
C ILE A 11 -16.51 10.97 17.65
N LEU A 12 -16.86 9.70 17.44
CA LEU A 12 -17.55 8.87 18.43
C LEU A 12 -16.58 7.86 19.03
N GLU A 13 -16.70 7.66 20.34
CA GLU A 13 -15.97 6.63 21.06
C GLU A 13 -16.72 5.29 20.92
N LEU A 14 -16.05 4.25 20.44
CA LEU A 14 -16.58 2.89 20.26
C LEU A 14 -16.21 1.98 21.42
N GLY A 15 -15.08 2.24 22.07
CA GLY A 15 -14.54 1.49 23.17
C GLY A 15 -13.34 2.18 23.79
N LYS A 16 -12.66 1.54 24.73
CA LYS A 16 -11.48 2.10 25.39
C LYS A 16 -10.36 2.33 24.37
N ASN A 17 -10.05 3.59 24.09
CA ASN A 17 -9.08 4.05 23.10
C ASN A 17 -9.43 3.66 21.65
N GLU A 18 -10.70 3.46 21.35
CA GLU A 18 -11.21 3.13 20.02
C GLU A 18 -12.24 4.18 19.60
N TYR A 19 -12.09 4.73 18.42
CA TYR A 19 -12.87 5.86 17.93
C TYR A 19 -13.26 5.65 16.48
N VAL A 20 -14.37 6.28 16.08
CA VAL A 20 -14.73 6.44 14.67
C VAL A 20 -14.91 7.91 14.35
N TYR A 21 -14.24 8.37 13.31
CA TYR A 21 -14.54 9.65 12.67
C TYR A 21 -15.57 9.43 11.57
N LYS A 22 -16.69 10.14 11.66
CA LYS A 22 -17.77 10.09 10.69
C LYS A 22 -17.71 11.32 9.78
N SER A 23 -17.62 11.08 8.47
CA SER A 23 -17.69 12.11 7.45
C SER A 23 -18.70 11.71 6.38
N LYS A 24 -19.14 12.67 5.57
CA LYS A 24 -20.08 12.42 4.47
C LYS A 24 -19.51 11.37 3.51
N GLY A 25 -20.02 10.15 3.60
CA GLY A 25 -19.66 9.03 2.70
C GLY A 25 -18.46 8.18 3.11
N MET A 26 -17.81 8.46 4.26
CA MET A 26 -16.69 7.64 4.73
C MET A 26 -16.61 7.65 6.27
N ASN A 27 -16.44 6.48 6.86
CA ASN A 27 -16.08 6.33 8.26
C ASN A 27 -14.60 5.96 8.36
N VAL A 28 -13.89 6.53 9.33
CA VAL A 28 -12.51 6.15 9.64
C VAL A 28 -12.46 5.66 11.06
N PHE A 29 -12.18 4.38 11.25
CA PHE A 29 -11.98 3.74 12.55
C PHE A 29 -10.51 3.87 12.93
N PHE A 30 -10.23 4.33 14.14
CA PHE A 30 -8.87 4.47 14.62
C PHE A 30 -8.79 4.27 16.13
N GLY A 31 -7.62 3.86 16.58
CA GLY A 31 -7.44 3.61 18.00
C GLY A 31 -6.08 3.05 18.36
N ILE A 32 -5.97 2.63 19.62
CA ILE A 32 -4.79 1.97 20.16
C ILE A 32 -5.23 0.66 20.78
N LYS A 33 -4.67 -0.45 20.26
CA LYS A 33 -4.91 -1.79 20.76
C LYS A 33 -3.58 -2.53 20.88
N ASP A 34 -3.37 -3.21 22.00
CA ASP A 34 -2.13 -3.98 22.28
C ASP A 34 -0.84 -3.18 22.02
N LYS A 35 -0.84 -1.90 22.41
CA LYS A 35 0.23 -0.92 22.19
C LYS A 35 0.49 -0.61 20.70
N GLN A 36 -0.40 -0.99 19.81
CA GLN A 36 -0.35 -0.68 18.38
C GLN A 36 -1.43 0.34 18.05
N MET A 37 -1.05 1.35 17.26
CA MET A 37 -2.00 2.31 16.72
C MET A 37 -2.49 1.81 15.36
N TYR A 38 -3.78 1.94 15.11
CA TYR A 38 -4.39 1.61 13.83
C TYR A 38 -5.29 2.73 13.33
N ALA A 39 -5.47 2.78 12.01
CA ALA A 39 -6.50 3.56 11.35
C ALA A 39 -6.95 2.82 10.08
N THR A 40 -8.26 2.70 9.88
CA THR A 40 -8.83 2.06 8.69
C THR A 40 -10.20 2.63 8.36
N ASN A 41 -10.55 2.65 7.08
CA ASN A 41 -11.90 2.96 6.61
C ASN A 41 -12.71 1.68 6.27
N ASP A 42 -12.12 0.53 6.46
CA ASP A 42 -12.77 -0.77 6.27
C ASP A 42 -13.34 -1.27 7.61
N GLU A 43 -14.67 -1.32 7.70
CA GLU A 43 -15.37 -1.77 8.90
C GLU A 43 -15.17 -3.27 9.18
N LEU A 44 -15.00 -4.09 8.14
CA LEU A 44 -14.72 -5.52 8.31
C LEU A 44 -13.32 -5.73 8.87
N LEU A 45 -12.34 -4.97 8.38
CA LEU A 45 -10.99 -4.99 8.91
C LEU A 45 -10.99 -4.54 10.37
N TYR A 46 -11.69 -3.46 10.70
CA TYR A 46 -11.83 -2.99 12.08
C TYR A 46 -12.42 -4.06 13.01
N LYS A 47 -13.53 -4.71 12.62
CA LYS A 47 -14.18 -5.78 13.41
C LYS A 47 -13.31 -7.02 13.58
N ASN A 48 -12.36 -7.24 12.69
CA ASN A 48 -11.48 -8.40 12.70
C ASN A 48 -10.04 -8.08 13.11
N ILE A 49 -9.78 -6.85 13.59
CA ILE A 49 -8.43 -6.40 13.96
C ILE A 49 -7.78 -7.25 15.07
N GLU A 50 -8.60 -7.95 15.86
CA GLU A 50 -8.14 -8.88 16.89
C GLU A 50 -7.77 -10.26 16.33
N LYS A 51 -8.31 -10.61 15.18
CA LYS A 51 -7.97 -11.87 14.55
C LYS A 51 -6.61 -11.68 13.89
N ALA A 52 -5.66 -12.55 14.25
CA ALA A 52 -4.37 -12.59 13.56
C ALA A 52 -4.63 -12.58 12.05
N ALA A 53 -4.03 -11.63 11.36
CA ALA A 53 -4.10 -11.60 9.91
C ALA A 53 -3.49 -12.92 9.39
N ASP A 54 -4.15 -13.56 8.44
CA ASP A 54 -3.64 -14.77 7.78
C ASP A 54 -2.27 -14.54 7.14
N LYS A 55 -1.97 -13.26 6.83
CA LYS A 55 -0.67 -12.80 6.34
C LYS A 55 -0.13 -11.69 7.24
N SER A 56 1.01 -11.93 7.86
CA SER A 56 1.73 -10.91 8.62
C SER A 56 2.58 -10.05 7.70
N ILE A 57 2.76 -8.77 8.04
CA ILE A 57 3.74 -7.91 7.35
C ILE A 57 5.16 -8.49 7.44
N LYS A 58 5.44 -9.35 8.43
CA LYS A 58 6.72 -10.06 8.59
C LYS A 58 7.00 -11.03 7.43
N ASP A 59 5.94 -11.48 6.76
CA ASP A 59 6.02 -12.41 5.63
C ASP A 59 6.11 -11.67 4.28
N ALA A 60 6.04 -10.34 4.32
CA ALA A 60 6.18 -9.53 3.12
C ALA A 60 7.63 -9.52 2.59
N PRO A 61 7.84 -9.51 1.28
CA PRO A 61 9.18 -9.56 0.68
C PRO A 61 10.08 -8.40 1.10
N TYR A 62 9.50 -7.29 1.55
CA TYR A 62 10.19 -6.08 2.01
C TYR A 62 10.32 -5.99 3.55
N ALA A 63 9.90 -7.01 4.30
CA ALA A 63 9.85 -6.92 5.76
C ALA A 63 11.23 -6.67 6.41
N SER A 64 12.28 -7.24 5.84
CA SER A 64 13.64 -7.05 6.33
C SER A 64 14.16 -5.61 6.12
N GLU A 65 13.69 -4.92 5.10
CA GLU A 65 14.11 -3.56 4.74
C GLU A 65 13.50 -2.49 5.66
N MET A 66 12.39 -2.81 6.33
CA MET A 66 11.74 -1.88 7.27
C MET A 66 12.55 -1.65 8.53
N LYS A 67 13.46 -2.58 8.86
CA LYS A 67 14.21 -2.54 10.11
C LYS A 67 15.19 -1.37 10.13
N GLY A 68 15.09 -0.53 11.17
CA GLY A 68 15.97 0.62 11.36
C GLY A 68 15.59 1.88 10.57
N LYS A 69 14.57 1.82 9.71
CA LYS A 69 14.10 2.99 8.95
C LYS A 69 13.17 3.87 9.80
N ASN A 70 13.32 5.19 9.66
CA ASN A 70 12.43 6.17 10.29
C ASN A 70 11.06 6.21 9.61
N VAL A 71 11.09 6.11 8.28
CA VAL A 71 9.91 6.01 7.42
C VAL A 71 10.14 4.88 6.43
N PHE A 72 9.13 4.07 6.22
CA PHE A 72 9.12 3.03 5.20
C PHE A 72 7.73 2.92 4.58
N MET A 73 7.67 2.99 3.26
CA MET A 73 6.46 2.77 2.48
C MET A 73 6.78 1.76 1.39
N ALA A 74 5.88 0.82 1.16
CA ALA A 74 6.03 -0.14 0.07
C ALA A 74 4.71 -0.34 -0.68
N ILE A 75 4.82 -0.49 -1.99
CA ILE A 75 3.73 -0.81 -2.88
C ILE A 75 4.00 -2.20 -3.47
N ASN A 76 3.19 -3.17 -3.10
CA ASN A 76 3.28 -4.52 -3.63
C ASN A 76 2.63 -4.57 -5.02
N ALA A 77 3.44 -4.84 -6.05
CA ALA A 77 2.99 -4.86 -7.43
C ALA A 77 1.98 -5.99 -7.71
N GLU A 78 2.17 -7.15 -7.10
CA GLU A 78 1.25 -8.28 -7.25
C GLU A 78 -0.13 -7.97 -6.65
N ALA A 79 -0.15 -7.35 -5.47
CA ALA A 79 -1.40 -6.94 -4.84
C ALA A 79 -2.18 -5.92 -5.69
N ILE A 80 -1.47 -5.01 -6.39
CA ILE A 80 -2.11 -4.08 -7.33
C ILE A 80 -2.73 -4.84 -8.51
N LEU A 81 -2.00 -5.78 -9.11
CA LEU A 81 -2.48 -6.57 -10.25
C LEU A 81 -3.71 -7.42 -9.89
N GLU A 82 -3.84 -7.82 -8.63
CA GLU A 82 -4.99 -8.59 -8.12
C GLU A 82 -6.25 -7.74 -7.88
N LEU A 83 -6.15 -6.41 -7.84
CA LEU A 83 -7.31 -5.54 -7.64
C LEU A 83 -8.33 -5.72 -8.77
N PRO A 84 -9.63 -5.89 -8.45
CA PRO A 84 -10.67 -6.10 -9.47
C PRO A 84 -10.72 -4.99 -10.52
N VAL A 85 -10.55 -3.73 -10.12
CA VAL A 85 -10.52 -2.59 -11.02
C VAL A 85 -9.33 -2.65 -11.98
N VAL A 86 -8.16 -3.11 -11.52
CA VAL A 86 -6.95 -3.25 -12.36
C VAL A 86 -7.14 -4.39 -13.36
N LYS A 87 -7.66 -5.54 -12.92
CA LYS A 87 -8.01 -6.67 -13.81
C LYS A 87 -9.00 -6.24 -14.90
N MET A 88 -9.99 -5.46 -14.53
CA MET A 88 -10.95 -4.90 -15.49
C MET A 88 -10.25 -3.97 -16.50
N LEU A 89 -9.39 -3.06 -16.05
CA LEU A 89 -8.64 -2.14 -16.93
C LEU A 89 -7.69 -2.89 -17.87
N ILE A 90 -7.04 -3.96 -17.42
CA ILE A 90 -6.19 -4.82 -18.25
C ILE A 90 -7.05 -5.50 -19.34
N GLY A 91 -8.25 -5.98 -18.97
CA GLY A 91 -9.15 -6.66 -19.90
C GLY A 91 -9.72 -5.75 -20.98
N PHE A 92 -10.07 -4.52 -20.66
CA PHE A 92 -10.74 -3.59 -21.58
C PHE A 92 -9.83 -2.45 -22.09
N GLY A 93 -8.70 -2.19 -21.44
CA GLY A 93 -7.85 -1.02 -21.69
C GLY A 93 -6.92 -1.11 -22.91
N GLY A 94 -6.96 -2.23 -23.66
CA GLY A 94 -6.16 -2.42 -24.87
C GLY A 94 -4.68 -2.71 -24.61
N GLU A 95 -3.88 -2.58 -25.68
CA GLU A 95 -2.48 -3.03 -25.70
C GLU A 95 -1.60 -2.31 -24.65
N LYS A 96 -1.78 -1.02 -24.45
CA LYS A 96 -0.97 -0.25 -23.48
C LYS A 96 -1.16 -0.73 -22.04
N PHE A 97 -2.40 -1.06 -21.64
CA PHE A 97 -2.65 -1.60 -20.31
C PHE A 97 -2.09 -2.99 -20.14
N ARG A 98 -2.16 -3.82 -21.19
CA ARG A 98 -1.57 -5.15 -21.18
C ARG A 98 -0.04 -5.09 -21.05
N THR A 99 0.61 -4.25 -21.85
CA THR A 99 2.07 -4.02 -21.77
C THR A 99 2.48 -3.51 -20.39
N GLY A 100 1.71 -2.53 -19.82
CA GLY A 100 1.94 -2.03 -18.47
C GLY A 100 1.81 -3.12 -17.40
N SER A 101 0.82 -4.00 -17.51
CA SER A 101 0.62 -5.10 -16.58
C SER A 101 1.72 -6.17 -16.69
N GLU A 102 2.20 -6.46 -17.89
CA GLU A 102 3.33 -7.36 -18.12
C GLU A 102 4.62 -6.84 -17.48
N MET A 103 4.89 -5.54 -17.57
CA MET A 103 6.00 -4.93 -16.85
C MET A 103 5.82 -5.03 -15.35
N LEU A 104 4.64 -4.61 -14.85
CA LEU A 104 4.35 -4.63 -13.42
C LEU A 104 4.41 -6.05 -12.84
N SER A 105 4.10 -7.08 -13.63
CA SER A 105 4.20 -8.48 -13.22
C SER A 105 5.63 -8.93 -12.91
N LYS A 106 6.65 -8.26 -13.47
CA LYS A 106 8.08 -8.52 -13.22
C LYS A 106 8.57 -7.82 -11.94
N VAL A 107 7.81 -6.85 -11.44
CA VAL A 107 8.13 -6.11 -10.21
C VAL A 107 7.59 -6.88 -9.01
N SER A 108 8.38 -7.00 -7.96
CA SER A 108 7.94 -7.50 -6.66
C SER A 108 7.28 -6.39 -5.87
N TYR A 109 8.01 -5.31 -5.64
CA TYR A 109 7.52 -4.11 -4.96
C TYR A 109 8.36 -2.87 -5.32
N LEU A 110 7.79 -1.71 -5.08
CA LEU A 110 8.44 -0.42 -5.04
C LEU A 110 8.46 0.04 -3.59
N SER A 111 9.61 0.46 -3.07
CA SER A 111 9.70 1.02 -1.72
C SER A 111 10.29 2.43 -1.71
N VAL A 112 9.89 3.18 -0.71
CA VAL A 112 10.47 4.48 -0.33
C VAL A 112 10.80 4.39 1.14
N SER A 113 12.05 4.64 1.48
CA SER A 113 12.50 4.61 2.87
C SER A 113 13.33 5.82 3.22
N SER A 114 13.39 6.14 4.53
CA SER A 114 14.32 7.12 5.04
C SER A 114 15.00 6.63 6.31
N GLU A 115 16.28 7.00 6.45
CA GLU A 115 17.09 6.75 7.62
C GLU A 115 17.96 7.98 7.88
N GLY A 116 17.75 8.65 9.01
CA GLY A 116 18.37 9.94 9.26
C GLY A 116 18.00 10.98 8.20
N GLU A 117 19.01 11.52 7.51
CA GLU A 117 18.84 12.53 6.44
C GLU A 117 18.82 11.92 5.03
N THR A 118 18.97 10.59 4.92
CA THR A 118 19.00 9.88 3.63
C THR A 118 17.63 9.34 3.29
N SER A 119 17.22 9.52 2.04
CA SER A 119 16.00 8.88 1.46
C SER A 119 16.39 8.04 0.27
N GLU A 120 15.79 6.86 0.17
CA GLU A 120 16.03 5.88 -0.87
C GLU A 120 14.71 5.49 -1.54
N ILE A 121 14.77 5.23 -2.84
CA ILE A 121 13.66 4.68 -3.62
C ILE A 121 14.17 3.43 -4.30
N ASP A 122 13.57 2.29 -4.01
CA ASP A 122 13.99 1.00 -4.52
C ASP A 122 12.90 0.37 -5.37
N LEU A 123 13.29 -0.09 -6.56
CA LEU A 123 12.46 -0.91 -7.43
C LEU A 123 12.97 -2.35 -7.38
N CYS A 124 12.26 -3.21 -6.68
CA CYS A 124 12.63 -4.61 -6.52
C CYS A 124 11.96 -5.50 -7.56
N LEU A 125 12.75 -6.21 -8.34
CA LEU A 125 12.28 -7.16 -9.33
C LEU A 125 12.11 -8.56 -8.72
N LYS A 126 11.18 -9.35 -9.26
CA LYS A 126 10.99 -10.75 -8.86
C LYS A 126 12.20 -11.61 -9.25
N ASP A 127 12.77 -11.33 -10.40
CA ASP A 127 13.97 -11.98 -10.90
C ASP A 127 15.18 -11.06 -10.70
N LYS A 128 16.14 -11.49 -9.90
CA LYS A 128 17.34 -10.72 -9.56
C LYS A 128 18.36 -10.67 -10.69
N ASP A 129 18.26 -11.55 -11.67
CA ASP A 129 19.15 -11.59 -12.84
C ASP A 129 18.73 -10.60 -13.93
N VAL A 130 17.53 -10.02 -13.79
CA VAL A 130 17.02 -8.99 -14.71
C VAL A 130 17.58 -7.63 -14.35
N ASN A 131 18.15 -6.95 -15.34
CA ASN A 131 18.61 -5.57 -15.17
C ASN A 131 17.41 -4.60 -15.13
N ALA A 132 17.19 -3.97 -13.98
CA ALA A 132 16.06 -3.05 -13.77
C ALA A 132 16.08 -1.85 -14.74
N LEU A 133 17.26 -1.28 -15.01
CA LEU A 133 17.40 -0.16 -15.93
C LEU A 133 17.01 -0.57 -17.36
N LYS A 134 17.47 -1.75 -17.81
CA LYS A 134 17.08 -2.28 -19.11
C LYS A 134 15.57 -2.48 -19.20
N LEU A 135 14.95 -3.04 -18.17
CA LEU A 135 13.50 -3.23 -18.11
C LEU A 135 12.74 -1.89 -18.26
N ILE A 136 13.19 -0.84 -17.56
CA ILE A 136 12.57 0.50 -17.64
C ILE A 136 12.74 1.09 -19.05
N VAL A 137 13.92 0.99 -19.64
CA VAL A 137 14.20 1.50 -20.98
C VAL A 137 13.38 0.75 -22.04
N ASP A 138 13.34 -0.58 -21.99
CA ASP A 138 12.57 -1.40 -22.92
C ASP A 138 11.06 -1.09 -22.82
N PHE A 139 10.55 -0.90 -21.61
CA PHE A 139 9.18 -0.46 -21.40
C PHE A 139 8.93 0.94 -21.98
N GLY A 140 9.84 1.90 -21.73
CA GLY A 140 9.73 3.25 -22.28
C GLY A 140 9.62 3.24 -23.79
N LYS A 141 10.42 2.45 -24.48
CA LYS A 141 10.37 2.28 -25.95
C LYS A 141 9.03 1.72 -26.43
N GLN A 142 8.51 0.69 -25.78
CA GLN A 142 7.21 0.09 -26.11
C GLN A 142 6.06 1.08 -25.90
N PHE A 143 6.14 1.92 -24.85
CA PHE A 143 5.07 2.86 -24.50
C PHE A 143 5.05 4.10 -25.40
N THR A 144 6.23 4.54 -25.85
CA THR A 144 6.39 5.74 -26.71
C THR A 144 6.35 5.44 -28.19
N GLY A 145 6.42 4.16 -28.58
CA GLY A 145 6.43 3.73 -29.98
C GLY A 145 7.75 4.08 -30.70
N MET A 146 8.82 4.31 -29.94
CA MET A 146 10.19 4.54 -30.47
C MET A 146 10.99 3.26 -30.49
#